data_529bdd4109763f11adcaef50ca87ed20
#
_entry.id   529bdd4109763f11adcaef50ca87ed20
#
_cell.length_a   1.000
_cell.length_b   1.000
_cell.length_c   1.000
_cell.angle_alpha   90.00
_cell.angle_beta   90.00
_cell.angle_gamma   90.00
#
_symmetry.space_group_name_H-M   'P 1'
#
loop_
_entity.id
_entity.type
_entity.pdbx_description
1 polymer ?
#
loop_
_entity_poly.entity_id
_entity_poly.type
_entity_poly.pdbx_seq_one_letter_code
_entity_poly.pdbx_strand_id
1 'polypeptide(L)'
;MLRDFLIRINPWSEKHADPTYRIALDIGTEFVKAVFIEQAGPVATIIGVGRAQQDYADMESGAVANISGVVRCCRQALTHGSVVAGVKPKEVVIGVAGQFVKGMTWTVMRQRKHPHRPITRAELARMAADVHKDALKHATTEMAQQMGFKELDIDLVNSAVVDIRIDGYQVSNPLDFQGRNVEMTVFMVFAPMIHVSAMRTIAERLDLDLVGLVAEPYAVAASTFTDEAYEFGSLVIDIGGGSTDIALIHRGGITRTKMIAMGGRAFTKGIAAYFRKTLKEAEQLKLDYAAGLETNSLIKDVIAADIEIWLDALLLGLQEIYYGQPLPPRIVLCGGGSGLPGITQALTSDKMVRSGLFSEIPEVRILQTEDVFGIADPKQFLVSFQDVTPKSIAFQASLIQRNTSTILGGVSVG
;
A
#
# COMPACT_ATOMS: atom_id res chain seq x y z
N MET A 1 -7.54 12.52 16.13
CA MET A 1 -8.79 11.77 16.41
C MET A 1 -8.73 10.32 15.93
N LEU A 2 -8.37 9.98 14.68
CA LEU A 2 -8.12 8.57 14.28
C LEU A 2 -6.93 7.95 15.03
N ARG A 3 -5.91 8.75 15.36
CA ARG A 3 -4.72 8.34 16.11
C ARG A 3 -5.03 7.84 17.51
N ASP A 4 -6.02 8.45 18.19
CA ASP A 4 -6.43 8.03 19.54
C ASP A 4 -7.33 6.79 19.53
N PHE A 5 -7.99 6.53 18.41
CA PHE A 5 -8.86 5.36 18.24
C PHE A 5 -8.06 4.07 17.99
N LEU A 6 -6.93 4.16 17.28
CA LEU A 6 -6.02 3.03 17.06
C LEU A 6 -5.15 2.71 18.29
N ILE A 7 -4.95 3.66 19.22
CA ILE A 7 -4.07 3.52 20.40
C ILE A 7 -4.84 3.11 21.68
N ARG A 8 -6.16 3.23 21.73
CA ARG A 8 -6.98 2.79 22.89
C ARG A 8 -7.28 1.30 22.88
N ILE A 9 -6.25 0.48 22.87
CA ILE A 9 -6.33 -0.93 23.28
C ILE A 9 -6.02 -0.98 24.77
N ASN A 10 -7.08 -1.15 25.54
CA ASN A 10 -7.17 -1.62 26.92
C ASN A 10 -5.94 -1.45 27.83
N PRO A 11 -5.89 -0.43 28.72
CA PRO A 11 -4.77 -0.23 29.65
C PRO A 11 -4.69 -1.24 30.81
N TRP A 12 -5.53 -2.28 30.84
CA TRP A 12 -5.70 -3.15 32.02
C TRP A 12 -5.30 -4.61 31.83
N SER A 13 -4.47 -4.96 30.85
CA SER A 13 -3.84 -6.27 30.83
C SER A 13 -2.32 -6.16 30.91
N GLU A 14 -1.80 -5.69 32.01
CA GLU A 14 -0.42 -5.96 32.43
C GLU A 14 -0.31 -7.43 32.87
N LYS A 15 -0.45 -8.37 31.95
CA LYS A 15 0.25 -9.63 31.98
C LYS A 15 1.30 -9.51 30.88
N HIS A 16 2.57 -9.67 31.23
CA HIS A 16 3.65 -9.87 30.28
C HIS A 16 3.26 -11.05 29.40
N ALA A 17 2.56 -10.77 28.31
CA ALA A 17 2.36 -11.74 27.25
C ALA A 17 3.74 -11.99 26.63
N ASP A 18 4.08 -13.24 26.37
CA ASP A 18 5.31 -13.56 25.64
C ASP A 18 5.35 -12.77 24.34
N PRO A 19 6.51 -12.23 23.96
CA PRO A 19 6.64 -11.45 22.74
C PRO A 19 6.18 -12.28 21.54
N THR A 20 5.43 -11.64 20.65
CA THR A 20 5.04 -12.26 19.37
C THR A 20 5.94 -11.75 18.27
N TYR A 21 6.31 -12.67 17.37
CA TYR A 21 7.20 -12.36 16.26
C TYR A 21 6.48 -12.59 14.93
N ARG A 22 6.65 -11.66 13.97
CA ARG A 22 6.09 -11.75 12.62
C ARG A 22 7.07 -11.29 11.58
N ILE A 23 6.77 -11.63 10.34
CA ILE A 23 7.48 -11.18 9.16
C ILE A 23 6.52 -10.33 8.34
N ALA A 24 6.97 -9.14 7.96
CA ALA A 24 6.38 -8.38 6.87
C ALA A 24 7.25 -8.61 5.63
N LEU A 25 6.65 -9.13 4.56
CA LEU A 25 7.34 -9.49 3.33
C LEU A 25 6.88 -8.57 2.20
N ASP A 26 7.77 -7.72 1.76
CA ASP A 26 7.63 -6.88 0.57
C ASP A 26 8.25 -7.62 -0.62
N ILE A 27 7.41 -8.04 -1.58
CA ILE A 27 7.85 -8.76 -2.79
C ILE A 27 7.88 -7.78 -3.96
N GLY A 28 8.87 -6.88 -3.94
CA GLY A 28 9.03 -5.88 -4.98
C GLY A 28 9.64 -6.44 -6.27
N THR A 29 9.51 -5.67 -7.36
CA THR A 29 10.02 -6.06 -8.69
C THR A 29 11.55 -6.14 -8.74
N GLU A 30 12.27 -5.30 -7.98
CA GLU A 30 13.74 -5.28 -7.94
C GLU A 30 14.31 -6.00 -6.73
N PHE A 31 13.66 -5.86 -5.59
CA PHE A 31 14.11 -6.44 -4.34
C PHE A 31 12.96 -7.07 -3.57
N VAL A 32 13.25 -8.20 -2.93
CA VAL A 32 12.45 -8.71 -1.82
C VAL A 32 13.04 -8.14 -0.53
N LYS A 33 12.18 -7.62 0.35
CA LYS A 33 12.55 -7.15 1.68
C LYS A 33 11.73 -7.89 2.73
N ALA A 34 12.40 -8.58 3.64
CA ALA A 34 11.79 -9.29 4.75
C ALA A 34 12.08 -8.54 6.06
N VAL A 35 11.05 -7.94 6.65
CA VAL A 35 11.16 -7.17 7.90
C VAL A 35 10.64 -8.02 9.04
N PHE A 36 11.49 -8.25 10.03
CA PHE A 36 11.18 -9.04 11.23
C PHE A 36 10.78 -8.10 12.35
N ILE A 37 9.60 -8.34 12.92
CA ILE A 37 9.03 -7.51 13.97
C ILE A 37 8.80 -8.32 15.25
N GLU A 38 9.00 -7.65 16.38
CA GLU A 38 8.68 -8.10 17.73
C GLU A 38 7.55 -7.24 18.29
N GLN A 39 6.51 -7.86 18.81
CA GLN A 39 5.42 -7.20 19.53
C GLN A 39 5.46 -7.63 20.98
N ALA A 40 6.13 -6.84 21.81
CA ALA A 40 6.24 -7.05 23.26
C ALA A 40 5.43 -6.02 24.07
N GLY A 41 4.93 -4.97 23.43
CA GLY A 41 4.20 -3.84 24.02
C GLY A 41 3.24 -3.20 23.02
N PRO A 42 2.76 -1.99 23.29
CA PRO A 42 1.80 -1.29 22.43
C PRO A 42 2.39 -0.90 21.06
N VAL A 43 3.70 -0.73 20.97
CA VAL A 43 4.41 -0.40 19.73
C VAL A 43 5.33 -1.57 19.36
N ALA A 44 5.20 -2.06 18.14
CA ALA A 44 6.08 -3.11 17.62
C ALA A 44 7.46 -2.56 17.31
N THR A 45 8.47 -3.43 17.38
CA THR A 45 9.87 -3.08 17.11
C THR A 45 10.40 -3.90 15.96
N ILE A 46 11.08 -3.26 15.00
CA ILE A 46 11.84 -3.94 13.96
C ILE A 46 13.13 -4.47 14.58
N ILE A 47 13.32 -5.80 14.48
CA ILE A 47 14.46 -6.50 15.08
C ILE A 47 15.44 -7.04 14.05
N GLY A 48 15.07 -7.04 12.77
CA GLY A 48 15.95 -7.46 11.69
C GLY A 48 15.32 -7.24 10.31
N VAL A 49 16.18 -7.08 9.32
CA VAL A 49 15.77 -6.92 7.91
C VAL A 49 16.69 -7.74 7.03
N GLY A 50 16.10 -8.47 6.11
CA GLY A 50 16.83 -9.15 5.04
C GLY A 50 16.40 -8.63 3.68
N ARG A 51 17.35 -8.53 2.74
CA ARG A 51 17.10 -8.07 1.37
C ARG A 51 17.71 -9.08 0.39
N ALA A 52 17.02 -9.27 -0.73
CA ALA A 52 17.54 -10.05 -1.86
C ALA A 52 17.08 -9.42 -3.17
N GLN A 53 17.96 -9.38 -4.16
CA GLN A 53 17.66 -8.85 -5.47
C GLN A 53 16.89 -9.89 -6.30
N GLN A 54 15.80 -9.48 -6.94
CA GLN A 54 15.02 -10.31 -7.86
C GLN A 54 15.72 -10.51 -9.20
N ASP A 55 15.57 -11.69 -9.78
CA ASP A 55 15.89 -11.88 -11.17
C ASP A 55 14.87 -11.12 -12.05
N TYR A 56 15.34 -10.54 -13.14
CA TYR A 56 14.53 -9.66 -13.97
C TYR A 56 13.23 -10.32 -14.49
N ALA A 57 13.28 -11.64 -14.77
CA ALA A 57 12.16 -12.41 -15.29
C ALA A 57 11.18 -12.93 -14.23
N ASP A 58 11.48 -12.75 -12.94
CA ASP A 58 10.66 -13.33 -11.87
C ASP A 58 9.42 -12.47 -11.54
N MET A 59 9.50 -11.15 -11.82
CA MET A 59 8.41 -10.20 -11.62
C MET A 59 8.22 -9.33 -12.86
N GLU A 60 6.95 -9.07 -13.20
CA GLU A 60 6.58 -8.14 -14.29
C GLU A 60 5.50 -7.17 -13.82
N SER A 61 5.79 -5.86 -13.92
CA SER A 61 4.83 -4.79 -13.57
C SER A 61 4.15 -4.99 -12.20
N GLY A 62 4.93 -5.35 -11.17
CA GLY A 62 4.42 -5.60 -9.82
C GLY A 62 3.73 -6.96 -9.63
N ALA A 63 3.61 -7.80 -10.66
CA ALA A 63 3.01 -9.13 -10.58
C ALA A 63 4.06 -10.24 -10.61
N VAL A 64 3.77 -11.36 -9.94
CA VAL A 64 4.61 -12.56 -9.98
C VAL A 64 4.52 -13.23 -11.35
N ALA A 65 5.63 -13.27 -12.08
CA ALA A 65 5.75 -13.98 -13.36
C ALA A 65 6.31 -15.40 -13.20
N ASN A 66 7.18 -15.61 -12.21
CA ASN A 66 7.81 -16.89 -11.91
C ASN A 66 7.82 -17.18 -10.40
N ILE A 67 6.86 -17.98 -9.93
CA ILE A 67 6.73 -18.31 -8.49
C ILE A 67 8.02 -18.94 -7.94
N SER A 68 8.66 -19.85 -8.69
CA SER A 68 9.87 -20.54 -8.21
C SER A 68 11.06 -19.61 -8.02
N GLY A 69 11.23 -18.61 -8.90
CA GLY A 69 12.25 -17.58 -8.79
C GLY A 69 11.98 -16.67 -7.59
N VAL A 70 10.75 -16.17 -7.46
CA VAL A 70 10.33 -15.34 -6.31
C VAL A 70 10.54 -16.09 -5.00
N VAL A 71 10.15 -17.37 -4.89
CA VAL A 71 10.39 -18.19 -3.67
C VAL A 71 11.88 -18.29 -3.34
N ARG A 72 12.73 -18.47 -4.34
CA ARG A 72 14.20 -18.50 -4.15
C ARG A 72 14.70 -17.17 -3.57
N CYS A 73 14.27 -16.04 -4.15
CA CYS A 73 14.64 -14.71 -3.69
C CYS A 73 14.10 -14.42 -2.28
N CYS A 74 12.82 -14.71 -2.01
CA CYS A 74 12.24 -14.59 -0.66
C CYS A 74 13.01 -15.42 0.37
N ARG A 75 13.42 -16.65 0.04
CA ARG A 75 14.20 -17.51 0.93
C ARG A 75 15.54 -16.90 1.29
N GLN A 76 16.22 -16.22 0.35
CA GLN A 76 17.46 -15.51 0.61
C GLN A 76 17.22 -14.32 1.57
N ALA A 77 16.22 -13.48 1.30
CA ALA A 77 15.86 -12.36 2.18
C ALA A 77 15.49 -12.84 3.59
N LEU A 78 14.67 -13.89 3.71
CA LEU A 78 14.29 -14.49 4.99
C LEU A 78 15.50 -15.05 5.76
N THR A 79 16.43 -15.72 5.07
CA THR A 79 17.64 -16.25 5.68
C THR A 79 18.51 -15.13 6.25
N HIS A 80 18.77 -14.08 5.47
CA HIS A 80 19.55 -12.93 5.92
C HIS A 80 18.86 -12.22 7.11
N GLY A 81 17.56 -11.95 7.00
CA GLY A 81 16.82 -11.26 8.06
C GLY A 81 16.72 -12.08 9.35
N SER A 82 16.57 -13.42 9.27
CA SER A 82 16.50 -14.29 10.45
C SER A 82 17.82 -14.35 11.24
N VAL A 83 18.96 -14.25 10.55
CA VAL A 83 20.28 -14.17 11.19
C VAL A 83 20.40 -12.86 11.98
N VAL A 84 19.94 -11.75 11.40
CA VAL A 84 20.00 -10.43 12.04
C VAL A 84 19.03 -10.35 13.23
N ALA A 85 17.81 -10.88 13.04
CA ALA A 85 16.76 -10.86 14.06
C ALA A 85 16.99 -11.86 15.20
N GLY A 86 17.76 -12.93 14.96
CA GLY A 86 17.98 -14.03 15.92
C GLY A 86 16.76 -14.94 16.14
N VAL A 87 15.70 -14.77 15.35
CA VAL A 87 14.44 -15.56 15.44
C VAL A 87 13.96 -15.99 14.05
N LYS A 88 13.11 -17.02 14.03
CA LYS A 88 12.50 -17.56 12.80
C LYS A 88 10.98 -17.64 12.96
N PRO A 89 10.27 -16.52 12.85
CA PRO A 89 8.81 -16.51 12.91
C PRO A 89 8.20 -17.32 11.77
N LYS A 90 7.00 -17.86 12.00
CA LYS A 90 6.21 -18.54 10.97
C LYS A 90 5.12 -17.65 10.40
N GLU A 91 4.59 -16.71 11.18
CA GLU A 91 3.55 -15.81 10.75
C GLU A 91 4.11 -14.75 9.78
N VAL A 92 3.49 -14.65 8.60
CA VAL A 92 3.88 -13.66 7.58
C VAL A 92 2.69 -12.83 7.12
N VAL A 93 2.93 -11.53 6.93
CA VAL A 93 2.06 -10.61 6.19
C VAL A 93 2.79 -10.21 4.92
N ILE A 94 2.12 -10.31 3.77
CA ILE A 94 2.72 -10.02 2.47
C ILE A 94 2.09 -8.76 1.90
N GLY A 95 2.93 -7.82 1.45
CA GLY A 95 2.53 -6.68 0.64
C GLY A 95 2.04 -7.11 -0.74
N VAL A 96 0.98 -6.50 -1.23
CA VAL A 96 0.43 -6.76 -2.56
C VAL A 96 0.31 -5.44 -3.31
N ALA A 97 0.98 -5.34 -4.44
CA ALA A 97 0.80 -4.31 -5.44
C ALA A 97 0.46 -4.98 -6.78
N GLY A 98 0.27 -4.19 -7.83
CA GLY A 98 0.13 -4.73 -9.17
C GLY A 98 -1.13 -4.27 -9.90
N GLN A 99 -1.12 -4.48 -11.21
CA GLN A 99 -2.03 -3.88 -12.20
C GLN A 99 -3.52 -4.08 -11.88
N PHE A 100 -3.85 -5.12 -11.16
CA PHE A 100 -5.25 -5.49 -10.93
C PHE A 100 -5.67 -5.40 -9.46
N VAL A 101 -4.82 -4.83 -8.60
CA VAL A 101 -5.19 -4.51 -7.23
C VAL A 101 -5.98 -3.21 -7.24
N LYS A 102 -7.26 -3.27 -6.88
CA LYS A 102 -8.18 -2.14 -6.98
C LYS A 102 -8.77 -1.77 -5.63
N GLY A 103 -8.50 -0.54 -5.19
CA GLY A 103 -9.09 0.06 -4.00
C GLY A 103 -10.27 0.97 -4.36
N MET A 104 -11.38 0.80 -3.66
CA MET A 104 -12.59 1.61 -3.81
C MET A 104 -13.33 1.78 -2.49
N THR A 105 -14.09 2.86 -2.37
CA THR A 105 -15.01 3.06 -1.25
C THR A 105 -16.43 2.63 -1.62
N TRP A 106 -17.10 2.06 -0.65
CA TRP A 106 -18.51 1.67 -0.75
C TRP A 106 -19.26 2.18 0.45
N THR A 107 -20.40 2.84 0.20
CA THR A 107 -21.24 3.40 1.26
C THR A 107 -22.57 2.66 1.33
N VAL A 108 -22.96 2.28 2.52
CA VAL A 108 -24.28 1.68 2.80
C VAL A 108 -24.98 2.50 3.86
N MET A 109 -26.26 2.77 3.64
CA MET A 109 -27.17 3.35 4.63
C MET A 109 -28.15 2.29 5.12
N ARG A 110 -28.31 2.19 6.42
CA ARG A 110 -29.26 1.29 7.07
C ARG A 110 -30.21 2.06 8.01
N GLN A 111 -31.50 1.87 7.81
CA GLN A 111 -32.50 2.32 8.79
C GLN A 111 -32.60 1.27 9.90
N ARG A 112 -32.40 1.71 11.14
CA ARG A 112 -32.45 0.86 12.33
C ARG A 112 -33.87 0.55 12.75
N LYS A 113 -34.15 -0.70 13.10
CA LYS A 113 -35.44 -1.15 13.63
C LYS A 113 -35.73 -0.56 15.02
N HIS A 114 -34.69 -0.31 15.81
CA HIS A 114 -34.80 0.17 17.19
C HIS A 114 -33.91 1.42 17.41
N PRO A 115 -34.35 2.60 16.92
CA PRO A 115 -33.50 3.82 16.91
C PRO A 115 -33.14 4.32 18.31
N HIS A 116 -33.92 3.97 19.34
CA HIS A 116 -33.68 4.37 20.74
C HIS A 116 -32.79 3.37 21.53
N ARG A 117 -32.34 2.28 20.89
CA ARG A 117 -31.38 1.38 21.52
C ARG A 117 -29.96 1.78 21.12
N PRO A 118 -28.97 1.63 22.03
CA PRO A 118 -27.56 1.85 21.69
C PRO A 118 -27.14 1.00 20.51
N ILE A 119 -26.25 1.54 19.65
CA ILE A 119 -25.62 0.81 18.57
C ILE A 119 -24.62 -0.18 19.18
N THR A 120 -24.67 -1.41 18.71
CA THR A 120 -23.82 -2.50 19.21
C THR A 120 -22.77 -2.93 18.20
N ARG A 121 -21.66 -3.55 18.67
CA ARG A 121 -20.63 -4.14 17.81
C ARG A 121 -21.23 -5.16 16.83
N ALA A 122 -22.17 -5.98 17.26
CA ALA A 122 -22.86 -6.97 16.42
C ALA A 122 -23.70 -6.34 15.29
N GLU A 123 -24.24 -5.15 15.52
CA GLU A 123 -24.98 -4.38 14.52
C GLU A 123 -24.01 -3.82 13.46
N LEU A 124 -22.92 -3.20 13.89
CA LEU A 124 -21.88 -2.69 12.98
C LEU A 124 -21.21 -3.81 12.17
N ALA A 125 -20.93 -4.95 12.79
CA ALA A 125 -20.35 -6.11 12.11
C ALA A 125 -21.29 -6.65 11.00
N ARG A 126 -22.60 -6.70 11.24
CA ARG A 126 -23.57 -7.08 10.20
C ARG A 126 -23.62 -6.06 9.07
N MET A 127 -23.58 -4.77 9.39
CA MET A 127 -23.54 -3.73 8.35
C MET A 127 -22.28 -3.88 7.48
N ALA A 128 -21.14 -4.07 8.08
CA ALA A 128 -19.89 -4.27 7.36
C ALA A 128 -19.94 -5.53 6.46
N ALA A 129 -20.54 -6.63 6.93
CA ALA A 129 -20.71 -7.83 6.11
C ALA A 129 -21.63 -7.60 4.89
N ASP A 130 -22.70 -6.82 5.06
CA ASP A 130 -23.59 -6.43 3.95
C ASP A 130 -22.83 -5.55 2.92
N VAL A 131 -22.06 -4.58 3.41
CA VAL A 131 -21.21 -3.73 2.55
C VAL A 131 -20.24 -4.58 1.72
N HIS A 132 -19.58 -5.55 2.35
CA HIS A 132 -18.64 -6.46 1.68
C HIS A 132 -19.30 -7.23 0.54
N LYS A 133 -20.48 -7.80 0.80
CA LYS A 133 -21.20 -8.61 -0.18
C LYS A 133 -21.60 -7.78 -1.41
N ASP A 134 -22.09 -6.58 -1.19
CA ASP A 134 -22.53 -5.69 -2.27
C ASP A 134 -21.32 -5.17 -3.06
N ALA A 135 -20.26 -4.75 -2.37
CA ALA A 135 -19.04 -4.27 -2.99
C ALA A 135 -18.32 -5.36 -3.79
N LEU A 136 -18.24 -6.60 -3.28
CA LEU A 136 -17.60 -7.71 -4.00
C LEU A 136 -18.30 -7.96 -5.34
N LYS A 137 -19.63 -7.95 -5.37
CA LYS A 137 -20.40 -8.15 -6.62
C LYS A 137 -20.09 -7.07 -7.65
N HIS A 138 -20.05 -5.81 -7.23
CA HIS A 138 -19.74 -4.68 -8.12
C HIS A 138 -18.29 -4.70 -8.58
N ALA A 139 -17.34 -4.93 -7.65
CA ALA A 139 -15.92 -5.03 -7.98
C ALA A 139 -15.64 -6.15 -9.00
N THR A 140 -16.26 -7.32 -8.83
CA THR A 140 -16.14 -8.44 -9.78
C THR A 140 -16.56 -8.02 -11.19
N THR A 141 -17.73 -7.36 -11.32
CA THR A 141 -18.25 -6.93 -12.63
C THR A 141 -17.35 -5.87 -13.25
N GLU A 142 -16.96 -4.86 -12.49
CA GLU A 142 -16.16 -3.73 -12.97
C GLU A 142 -14.74 -4.18 -13.37
N MET A 143 -14.10 -5.01 -12.54
CA MET A 143 -12.77 -5.55 -12.83
C MET A 143 -12.78 -6.49 -14.03
N ALA A 144 -13.79 -7.36 -14.16
CA ALA A 144 -13.94 -8.23 -15.33
C ALA A 144 -14.05 -7.42 -16.62
N GLN A 145 -14.88 -6.36 -16.63
CA GLN A 145 -15.01 -5.47 -17.79
C GLN A 145 -13.70 -4.77 -18.15
N GLN A 146 -12.98 -4.23 -17.15
CA GLN A 146 -11.71 -3.54 -17.38
C GLN A 146 -10.62 -4.47 -17.91
N MET A 147 -10.62 -5.73 -17.50
CA MET A 147 -9.67 -6.74 -17.93
C MET A 147 -10.09 -7.46 -19.24
N GLY A 148 -11.29 -7.18 -19.74
CA GLY A 148 -11.82 -7.84 -20.96
C GLY A 148 -12.23 -9.30 -20.74
N PHE A 149 -12.49 -9.72 -19.49
CA PHE A 149 -12.97 -11.05 -19.15
C PHE A 149 -14.50 -11.07 -19.01
N LYS A 150 -15.10 -12.23 -19.31
CA LYS A 150 -16.55 -12.44 -19.05
C LYS A 150 -16.81 -12.72 -17.58
N GLU A 151 -15.91 -13.44 -16.95
CA GLU A 151 -15.96 -13.82 -15.53
C GLU A 151 -14.56 -13.66 -14.94
N LEU A 152 -14.46 -13.14 -13.75
CA LEU A 152 -13.20 -12.93 -13.03
C LEU A 152 -13.42 -13.27 -11.57
N ASP A 153 -12.63 -14.20 -11.04
CA ASP A 153 -12.58 -14.46 -9.61
C ASP A 153 -11.67 -13.44 -8.93
N ILE A 154 -12.21 -12.76 -7.95
CA ILE A 154 -11.48 -11.78 -7.13
C ILE A 154 -11.61 -12.12 -5.65
N ASP A 155 -10.63 -11.70 -4.86
CA ASP A 155 -10.65 -11.83 -3.40
C ASP A 155 -10.46 -10.46 -2.74
N LEU A 156 -10.97 -10.32 -1.53
CA LEU A 156 -10.77 -9.14 -0.70
C LEU A 156 -9.39 -9.21 -0.05
N VAL A 157 -8.56 -8.20 -0.30
CA VAL A 157 -7.21 -8.09 0.27
C VAL A 157 -7.24 -7.29 1.57
N ASN A 158 -7.89 -6.12 1.54
CA ASN A 158 -8.02 -5.22 2.69
C ASN A 158 -9.42 -4.63 2.78
N SER A 159 -9.83 -4.28 4.00
CA SER A 159 -10.95 -3.37 4.22
C SER A 159 -10.73 -2.51 5.46
N ALA A 160 -11.22 -1.27 5.40
CA ALA A 160 -11.17 -0.33 6.52
C ALA A 160 -12.41 0.55 6.51
N VAL A 161 -13.00 0.77 7.67
CA VAL A 161 -14.08 1.75 7.81
C VAL A 161 -13.46 3.15 7.78
N VAL A 162 -13.92 3.98 6.84
CA VAL A 162 -13.38 5.35 6.65
C VAL A 162 -14.30 6.44 7.15
N ASP A 163 -15.62 6.20 7.17
CA ASP A 163 -16.59 7.15 7.69
C ASP A 163 -17.83 6.43 8.26
N ILE A 164 -18.34 6.92 9.40
CA ILE A 164 -19.61 6.49 9.96
C ILE A 164 -20.43 7.73 10.30
N ARG A 165 -21.70 7.74 9.85
CA ARG A 165 -22.64 8.80 10.18
C ARG A 165 -23.89 8.22 10.82
N ILE A 166 -24.40 8.97 11.82
CA ILE A 166 -25.66 8.66 12.49
C ILE A 166 -26.59 9.84 12.28
N ASP A 167 -27.73 9.59 11.62
CA ASP A 167 -28.70 10.63 11.22
C ASP A 167 -28.04 11.84 10.51
N GLY A 168 -27.00 11.57 9.67
CA GLY A 168 -26.24 12.55 8.91
C GLY A 168 -25.04 13.16 9.64
N TYR A 169 -24.89 12.94 10.94
CA TYR A 169 -23.76 13.44 11.73
C TYR A 169 -22.62 12.44 11.74
N GLN A 170 -21.42 12.90 11.38
CA GLN A 170 -20.20 12.09 11.44
C GLN A 170 -19.82 11.78 12.89
N VAL A 171 -19.49 10.53 13.17
CA VAL A 171 -19.05 10.06 14.49
C VAL A 171 -17.80 9.23 14.39
N SER A 172 -16.83 9.48 15.29
CA SER A 172 -15.57 8.73 15.31
C SER A 172 -15.72 7.34 15.97
N ASN A 173 -16.64 7.19 16.94
CA ASN A 173 -16.99 5.92 17.55
C ASN A 173 -18.52 5.82 17.65
N PRO A 174 -19.18 4.97 16.84
CA PRO A 174 -20.65 4.85 16.82
C PRO A 174 -21.23 4.02 17.97
N LEU A 175 -20.39 3.32 18.75
CA LEU A 175 -20.88 2.49 19.86
C LEU A 175 -21.61 3.36 20.91
N ASP A 176 -22.66 2.81 21.45
CA ASP A 176 -23.52 3.43 22.46
C ASP A 176 -24.32 4.66 21.99
N PHE A 177 -24.12 5.14 20.76
CA PHE A 177 -24.99 6.13 20.16
C PHE A 177 -26.37 5.56 19.85
N GLN A 178 -27.35 6.42 19.80
CA GLN A 178 -28.71 6.15 19.33
C GLN A 178 -28.93 6.91 18.03
N GLY A 179 -29.83 6.43 17.18
CA GLY A 179 -30.16 7.09 15.92
C GLY A 179 -30.99 6.19 15.03
N ARG A 180 -31.65 6.80 14.04
CA ARG A 180 -32.54 6.10 13.11
C ARG A 180 -31.79 5.54 11.92
N ASN A 181 -30.89 6.31 11.35
CA ASN A 181 -30.13 5.95 10.15
C ASN A 181 -28.65 5.86 10.51
N VAL A 182 -28.02 4.77 10.12
CA VAL A 182 -26.58 4.62 10.18
C VAL A 182 -26.05 4.48 8.77
N GLU A 183 -25.13 5.35 8.39
CA GLU A 183 -24.39 5.29 7.14
C GLU A 183 -22.96 4.87 7.45
N MET A 184 -22.46 3.88 6.72
CA MET A 184 -21.09 3.37 6.88
C MET A 184 -20.40 3.36 5.52
N THR A 185 -19.26 4.03 5.44
CA THR A 185 -18.39 4.01 4.27
C THR A 185 -17.17 3.17 4.58
N VAL A 186 -16.92 2.17 3.74
CA VAL A 186 -15.80 1.24 3.87
C VAL A 186 -14.93 1.34 2.63
N PHE A 187 -13.63 1.53 2.84
CA PHE A 187 -12.63 1.34 1.80
C PHE A 187 -12.28 -0.14 1.72
N MET A 188 -12.27 -0.69 0.51
CA MET A 188 -11.96 -2.10 0.26
C MET A 188 -10.99 -2.22 -0.90
N VAL A 189 -10.08 -3.17 -0.79
CA VAL A 189 -9.12 -3.51 -1.84
C VAL A 189 -9.38 -4.94 -2.29
N PHE A 190 -9.60 -5.10 -3.58
CA PHE A 190 -9.78 -6.39 -4.24
C PHE A 190 -8.60 -6.69 -5.16
N ALA A 191 -8.27 -7.96 -5.30
CA ALA A 191 -7.29 -8.45 -6.27
C ALA A 191 -7.81 -9.71 -6.96
N PRO A 192 -7.42 -9.97 -8.23
CA PRO A 192 -7.70 -11.22 -8.90
C PRO A 192 -7.16 -12.42 -8.12
N MET A 193 -7.94 -13.50 -8.09
CA MET A 193 -7.57 -14.72 -7.37
C MET A 193 -6.21 -15.28 -7.80
N ILE A 194 -5.80 -15.07 -9.05
CA ILE A 194 -4.48 -15.49 -9.52
C ILE A 194 -3.32 -14.84 -8.74
N HIS A 195 -3.46 -13.55 -8.38
CA HIS A 195 -2.44 -12.85 -7.59
C HIS A 195 -2.48 -13.30 -6.12
N VAL A 196 -3.68 -13.40 -5.54
CA VAL A 196 -3.86 -13.86 -4.16
C VAL A 196 -3.35 -15.28 -3.99
N SER A 197 -3.67 -16.19 -4.92
CA SER A 197 -3.20 -17.59 -4.87
C SER A 197 -1.69 -17.71 -5.09
N ALA A 198 -1.08 -16.84 -5.91
CA ALA A 198 0.38 -16.80 -6.04
C ALA A 198 1.05 -16.45 -4.70
N MET A 199 0.54 -15.46 -3.95
CA MET A 199 1.07 -15.11 -2.63
C MET A 199 0.89 -16.25 -1.61
N ARG A 200 -0.27 -16.92 -1.62
CA ARG A 200 -0.50 -18.11 -0.79
C ARG A 200 0.49 -19.23 -1.10
N THR A 201 0.68 -19.53 -2.39
CA THR A 201 1.64 -20.56 -2.84
C THR A 201 3.08 -20.20 -2.46
N ILE A 202 3.47 -18.92 -2.54
CA ILE A 202 4.80 -18.48 -2.11
C ILE A 202 4.97 -18.70 -0.61
N ALA A 203 4.01 -18.29 0.22
CA ALA A 203 4.05 -18.52 1.67
C ALA A 203 4.15 -20.01 2.01
N GLU A 204 3.32 -20.86 1.41
CA GLU A 204 3.34 -22.32 1.59
C GLU A 204 4.70 -22.93 1.23
N ARG A 205 5.29 -22.55 0.09
CA ARG A 205 6.61 -23.04 -0.35
C ARG A 205 7.77 -22.54 0.52
N LEU A 206 7.56 -21.49 1.29
CA LEU A 206 8.50 -20.95 2.28
C LEU A 206 8.29 -21.55 3.68
N ASP A 207 7.27 -22.42 3.86
CA ASP A 207 6.86 -22.98 5.15
C ASP A 207 6.47 -21.87 6.14
N LEU A 208 5.68 -20.88 5.65
CA LEU A 208 5.18 -19.74 6.42
C LEU A 208 3.65 -19.76 6.48
N ASP A 209 3.12 -19.33 7.62
CA ASP A 209 1.69 -19.15 7.86
C ASP A 209 1.28 -17.74 7.38
N LEU A 210 0.59 -17.64 6.25
CA LEU A 210 0.09 -16.38 5.73
C LEU A 210 -1.08 -15.91 6.61
N VAL A 211 -0.81 -14.92 7.46
CA VAL A 211 -1.82 -14.33 8.37
C VAL A 211 -2.53 -13.11 7.81
N GLY A 212 -2.02 -12.52 6.73
CA GLY A 212 -2.66 -11.41 6.04
C GLY A 212 -1.97 -11.02 4.74
N LEU A 213 -2.77 -10.44 3.85
CA LEU A 213 -2.30 -9.68 2.69
C LEU A 213 -2.62 -8.21 2.93
N VAL A 214 -1.75 -7.32 2.49
CA VAL A 214 -1.93 -5.89 2.66
C VAL A 214 -1.62 -5.17 1.34
N ALA A 215 -2.54 -4.33 0.88
CA ALA A 215 -2.26 -3.49 -0.29
C ALA A 215 -1.21 -2.43 0.05
N GLU A 216 -0.13 -2.37 -0.71
CA GLU A 216 1.00 -1.48 -0.42
C GLU A 216 0.61 0.00 -0.37
N PRO A 217 -0.19 0.55 -1.32
CA PRO A 217 -0.63 1.95 -1.24
C PRO A 217 -1.47 2.24 0.01
N TYR A 218 -2.27 1.23 0.46
CA TYR A 218 -3.01 1.34 1.71
C TYR A 218 -2.07 1.34 2.91
N ALA A 219 -1.09 0.45 2.94
CA ALA A 219 -0.13 0.37 4.04
C ALA A 219 0.62 1.70 4.22
N VAL A 220 1.12 2.28 3.11
CA VAL A 220 1.82 3.58 3.13
C VAL A 220 0.89 4.68 3.65
N ALA A 221 -0.29 4.84 3.07
CA ALA A 221 -1.22 5.87 3.48
C ALA A 221 -1.61 5.74 4.96
N ALA A 222 -1.96 4.54 5.42
CA ALA A 222 -2.40 4.30 6.80
C ALA A 222 -1.29 4.50 7.85
N SER A 223 -0.01 4.49 7.46
CA SER A 223 1.13 4.61 8.37
C SER A 223 1.88 5.93 8.29
N THR A 224 1.57 6.81 7.31
CA THR A 224 2.34 8.04 7.09
C THR A 224 1.50 9.32 7.17
N PHE A 225 0.16 9.21 7.13
CA PHE A 225 -0.69 10.39 7.13
C PHE A 225 -1.13 10.82 8.51
N THR A 226 -1.09 12.14 8.71
CA THR A 226 -1.63 12.83 9.86
C THR A 226 -3.12 13.18 9.64
N ASP A 227 -3.81 13.56 10.71
CA ASP A 227 -5.21 14.03 10.64
C ASP A 227 -5.39 15.16 9.62
N GLU A 228 -4.40 16.05 9.49
CA GLU A 228 -4.40 17.16 8.54
C GLU A 228 -4.38 16.68 7.08
N ALA A 229 -3.59 15.64 6.75
CA ALA A 229 -3.54 15.07 5.42
C ALA A 229 -4.86 14.35 5.04
N TYR A 230 -5.54 13.79 6.04
CA TYR A 230 -6.87 13.21 5.84
C TYR A 230 -7.95 14.28 5.62
N GLU A 231 -7.84 15.44 6.27
CA GLU A 231 -8.81 16.52 6.15
C GLU A 231 -8.71 17.24 4.80
N PHE A 232 -7.50 17.63 4.39
CA PHE A 232 -7.28 18.39 3.15
C PHE A 232 -7.08 17.51 1.91
N GLY A 233 -6.90 16.22 2.09
CA GLY A 233 -6.60 15.29 1.01
C GLY A 233 -5.13 15.28 0.60
N SER A 234 -4.72 14.18 -0.02
CA SER A 234 -3.36 13.97 -0.53
C SER A 234 -3.33 12.86 -1.59
N LEU A 235 -2.29 12.87 -2.42
CA LEU A 235 -1.95 11.77 -3.30
C LEU A 235 -0.69 11.08 -2.78
N VAL A 236 -0.72 9.77 -2.60
CA VAL A 236 0.47 8.93 -2.45
C VAL A 236 0.84 8.40 -3.82
N ILE A 237 2.10 8.52 -4.19
CA ILE A 237 2.65 7.92 -5.42
C ILE A 237 3.88 7.10 -5.02
N ASP A 238 3.77 5.79 -5.09
CA ASP A 238 4.87 4.84 -4.88
C ASP A 238 5.46 4.46 -6.24
N ILE A 239 6.69 4.89 -6.51
CA ILE A 239 7.38 4.59 -7.77
C ILE A 239 8.31 3.41 -7.52
N GLY A 240 7.79 2.20 -7.75
CA GLY A 240 8.53 0.96 -7.64
C GLY A 240 9.45 0.68 -8.83
N GLY A 241 9.99 -0.55 -8.90
CA GLY A 241 10.81 -0.99 -10.04
C GLY A 241 9.98 -1.23 -11.29
N GLY A 242 8.82 -1.88 -11.18
CA GLY A 242 7.97 -2.29 -12.30
C GLY A 242 6.70 -1.49 -12.48
N SER A 243 6.23 -0.81 -11.45
CA SER A 243 4.97 -0.09 -11.40
C SER A 243 5.11 1.25 -10.68
N THR A 244 4.11 2.11 -10.90
CA THR A 244 3.83 3.29 -10.08
C THR A 244 2.43 3.13 -9.52
N ASP A 245 2.33 3.08 -8.20
CA ASP A 245 1.08 2.89 -7.47
C ASP A 245 0.61 4.23 -6.89
N ILE A 246 -0.68 4.54 -7.09
CA ILE A 246 -1.30 5.80 -6.68
C ILE A 246 -2.41 5.49 -5.67
N ALA A 247 -2.44 6.22 -4.56
CA ALA A 247 -3.58 6.24 -3.66
C ALA A 247 -4.08 7.67 -3.47
N LEU A 248 -5.39 7.87 -3.66
CA LEU A 248 -6.07 9.13 -3.37
C LEU A 248 -6.65 9.08 -1.97
N ILE A 249 -6.20 10.01 -1.13
CA ILE A 249 -6.73 10.22 0.21
C ILE A 249 -7.63 11.45 0.17
N HIS A 250 -8.83 11.29 0.66
CA HIS A 250 -9.82 12.38 0.72
C HIS A 250 -10.88 12.06 1.78
N ARG A 251 -11.41 13.09 2.46
CA ARG A 251 -12.50 12.97 3.44
C ARG A 251 -12.28 11.90 4.52
N GLY A 252 -11.08 11.91 5.09
CA GLY A 252 -10.77 11.06 6.25
C GLY A 252 -10.24 9.66 5.93
N GLY A 253 -10.04 9.32 4.66
CA GLY A 253 -9.53 8.00 4.30
C GLY A 253 -9.04 7.85 2.87
N ILE A 254 -8.56 6.67 2.55
CA ILE A 254 -8.22 6.31 1.17
C ILE A 254 -9.54 6.09 0.43
N THR A 255 -9.70 6.76 -0.70
CA THR A 255 -10.93 6.67 -1.49
C THR A 255 -10.75 5.85 -2.74
N ARG A 256 -9.58 5.90 -3.37
CA ARG A 256 -9.24 5.13 -4.58
C ARG A 256 -7.77 4.80 -4.66
N THR A 257 -7.48 3.71 -5.36
CA THR A 257 -6.13 3.37 -5.80
C THR A 257 -6.09 3.17 -7.31
N LYS A 258 -4.95 3.46 -7.93
CA LYS A 258 -4.67 3.18 -9.33
C LYS A 258 -3.21 2.76 -9.47
N MET A 259 -2.92 1.85 -10.37
CA MET A 259 -1.58 1.46 -10.72
C MET A 259 -1.30 1.73 -12.20
N ILE A 260 -0.08 2.11 -12.48
CA ILE A 260 0.47 2.28 -13.82
C ILE A 260 1.60 1.27 -13.96
N ALA A 261 1.58 0.46 -15.04
CA ALA A 261 2.60 -0.56 -15.31
C ALA A 261 3.91 0.05 -15.85
N MET A 262 4.39 1.11 -15.18
CA MET A 262 5.61 1.83 -15.49
C MET A 262 6.29 2.28 -14.20
N GLY A 263 7.53 1.88 -13.99
CA GLY A 263 8.35 2.22 -12.84
C GLY A 263 9.82 2.33 -13.23
N GLY A 264 10.73 2.16 -12.28
CA GLY A 264 12.18 2.32 -12.46
C GLY A 264 12.80 1.55 -13.63
N ARG A 265 12.25 0.36 -13.95
CA ARG A 265 12.70 -0.45 -15.09
C ARG A 265 12.42 0.19 -16.46
N ALA A 266 11.46 1.08 -16.57
CA ALA A 266 11.20 1.80 -17.83
C ALA A 266 12.40 2.70 -18.16
N PHE A 267 12.90 3.46 -17.20
CA PHE A 267 14.09 4.30 -17.35
C PHE A 267 15.35 3.46 -17.65
N THR A 268 15.49 2.29 -17.01
CA THR A 268 16.58 1.35 -17.32
C THR A 268 16.52 0.86 -18.76
N LYS A 269 15.32 0.52 -19.26
CA LYS A 269 15.11 0.08 -20.64
C LYS A 269 15.43 1.20 -21.63
N GLY A 270 15.07 2.45 -21.36
CA GLY A 270 15.41 3.61 -22.18
C GLY A 270 16.92 3.79 -22.33
N ILE A 271 17.64 3.76 -21.20
CA ILE A 271 19.11 3.82 -21.21
C ILE A 271 19.72 2.63 -21.98
N ALA A 272 19.24 1.40 -21.73
CA ALA A 272 19.72 0.19 -22.39
C ALA A 272 19.55 0.28 -23.91
N ALA A 273 18.39 0.73 -24.38
CA ALA A 273 18.08 0.87 -25.81
C ALA A 273 18.95 1.96 -26.47
N TYR A 274 19.05 3.13 -25.84
CA TYR A 274 19.80 4.25 -26.42
C TYR A 274 21.29 3.96 -26.51
N PHE A 275 21.88 3.43 -25.41
CA PHE A 275 23.33 3.18 -25.34
C PHE A 275 23.75 1.76 -25.79
N ARG A 276 22.78 0.93 -26.24
CA ARG A 276 22.98 -0.48 -26.63
C ARG A 276 23.69 -1.29 -25.56
N LYS A 277 23.28 -1.12 -24.30
CA LYS A 277 23.82 -1.81 -23.13
C LYS A 277 22.91 -2.93 -22.65
N THR A 278 23.46 -3.82 -21.85
CA THR A 278 22.65 -4.79 -21.11
C THR A 278 21.80 -4.07 -20.06
N LEU A 279 20.68 -4.68 -19.64
CA LEU A 279 19.82 -4.11 -18.59
C LEU A 279 20.59 -3.89 -17.28
N LYS A 280 21.54 -4.77 -16.97
CA LYS A 280 22.38 -4.63 -15.75
C LYS A 280 23.31 -3.42 -15.83
N GLU A 281 23.95 -3.20 -16.96
CA GLU A 281 24.81 -2.02 -17.16
C GLU A 281 23.99 -0.74 -17.18
N ALA A 282 22.82 -0.75 -17.80
CA ALA A 282 21.93 0.39 -17.85
C ALA A 282 21.35 0.72 -16.46
N GLU A 283 21.02 -0.30 -15.65
CA GLU A 283 20.59 -0.10 -14.27
C GLU A 283 21.69 0.57 -13.45
N GLN A 284 22.94 0.11 -13.58
CA GLN A 284 24.07 0.73 -12.89
C GLN A 284 24.25 2.21 -13.31
N LEU A 285 24.17 2.51 -14.61
CA LEU A 285 24.25 3.90 -15.10
C LEU A 285 23.11 4.77 -14.55
N LYS A 286 21.89 4.24 -14.47
CA LYS A 286 20.76 4.96 -13.86
C LYS A 286 21.00 5.25 -12.38
N LEU A 287 21.52 4.27 -11.63
CA LEU A 287 21.84 4.43 -10.22
C LEU A 287 22.98 5.43 -9.99
N ASP A 288 24.03 5.35 -10.82
CA ASP A 288 25.16 6.29 -10.77
C ASP A 288 24.72 7.72 -11.09
N TYR A 289 23.82 7.88 -12.08
CA TYR A 289 23.21 9.17 -12.39
C TYR A 289 22.36 9.70 -11.22
N ALA A 290 21.53 8.85 -10.62
CA ALA A 290 20.72 9.22 -9.45
C ALA A 290 21.57 9.61 -8.23
N ALA A 291 22.74 8.99 -8.06
CA ALA A 291 23.70 9.30 -7.03
C ALA A 291 24.61 10.53 -7.35
N GLY A 292 24.48 11.12 -8.54
CA GLY A 292 25.33 12.22 -9.00
C GLY A 292 26.77 11.81 -9.36
N LEU A 293 27.02 10.51 -9.50
CA LEU A 293 28.33 9.95 -9.90
C LEU A 293 28.51 9.95 -11.42
N GLU A 294 27.42 9.90 -12.15
CA GLU A 294 27.39 9.97 -13.61
C GLU A 294 26.82 11.32 -14.05
N THR A 295 27.57 12.05 -14.90
CA THR A 295 27.23 13.41 -15.32
C THR A 295 27.05 13.55 -16.84
N ASN A 296 27.01 12.45 -17.58
CA ASN A 296 26.82 12.47 -19.03
C ASN A 296 25.46 13.09 -19.40
N SER A 297 25.50 14.17 -20.15
CA SER A 297 24.28 14.91 -20.55
C SER A 297 23.30 14.05 -21.36
N LEU A 298 23.79 13.09 -22.16
CA LEU A 298 22.94 12.18 -22.93
C LEU A 298 22.14 11.23 -22.06
N ILE A 299 22.69 10.79 -20.91
CA ILE A 299 21.93 9.99 -19.94
C ILE A 299 20.82 10.83 -19.33
N LYS A 300 21.12 12.09 -18.96
CA LYS A 300 20.13 13.04 -18.49
C LYS A 300 19.00 13.24 -19.52
N ASP A 301 19.33 13.44 -20.79
CA ASP A 301 18.35 13.67 -21.86
C ASP A 301 17.46 12.45 -22.08
N VAL A 302 18.01 11.24 -22.07
CA VAL A 302 17.24 9.98 -22.18
C VAL A 302 16.29 9.83 -20.99
N ILE A 303 16.78 10.03 -19.76
CA ILE A 303 15.95 9.94 -18.56
C ILE A 303 14.85 11.01 -18.57
N ALA A 304 15.16 12.24 -19.00
CA ALA A 304 14.17 13.32 -19.09
C ALA A 304 13.05 12.97 -20.08
N ALA A 305 13.39 12.40 -21.25
CA ALA A 305 12.38 11.94 -22.21
C ALA A 305 11.50 10.81 -21.65
N ASP A 306 12.08 9.85 -20.93
CA ASP A 306 11.33 8.77 -20.31
C ASP A 306 10.45 9.28 -19.16
N ILE A 307 10.89 10.31 -18.40
CA ILE A 307 10.08 10.96 -17.36
C ILE A 307 8.85 11.64 -17.96
N GLU A 308 8.98 12.26 -19.14
CA GLU A 308 7.82 12.84 -19.84
C GLU A 308 6.78 11.78 -20.20
N ILE A 309 7.22 10.61 -20.70
CA ILE A 309 6.34 9.48 -21.00
C ILE A 309 5.68 8.94 -19.72
N TRP A 310 6.47 8.82 -18.64
CA TRP A 310 5.95 8.41 -17.35
C TRP A 310 4.91 9.41 -16.81
N LEU A 311 5.16 10.71 -16.94
CA LEU A 311 4.22 11.76 -16.51
C LEU A 311 2.91 11.70 -17.29
N ASP A 312 2.96 11.46 -18.61
CA ASP A 312 1.75 11.28 -19.41
C ASP A 312 0.95 10.06 -18.97
N ALA A 313 1.61 8.93 -18.71
CA ALA A 313 0.96 7.75 -18.16
C ALA A 313 0.38 8.01 -16.76
N LEU A 314 1.08 8.77 -15.90
CA LEU A 314 0.60 9.19 -14.60
C LEU A 314 -0.68 10.04 -14.71
N LEU A 315 -0.68 11.04 -15.58
CA LEU A 315 -1.84 11.91 -15.80
C LEU A 315 -3.06 11.12 -16.29
N LEU A 316 -2.87 10.15 -17.19
CA LEU A 316 -3.94 9.25 -17.62
C LEU A 316 -4.48 8.41 -16.44
N GLY A 317 -3.60 7.87 -15.60
CA GLY A 317 -4.00 7.15 -14.39
C GLY A 317 -4.75 8.02 -13.38
N LEU A 318 -4.33 9.28 -13.22
CA LEU A 318 -5.00 10.25 -12.35
C LEU A 318 -6.40 10.63 -12.89
N GLN A 319 -6.59 10.70 -14.21
CA GLN A 319 -7.91 10.92 -14.81
C GLN A 319 -8.92 9.84 -14.45
N GLU A 320 -8.49 8.58 -14.33
CA GLU A 320 -9.38 7.47 -13.96
C GLU A 320 -9.87 7.53 -12.49
N ILE A 321 -9.13 8.22 -11.63
CA ILE A 321 -9.51 8.43 -10.22
C ILE A 321 -10.11 9.82 -9.96
N TYR A 322 -10.17 10.67 -10.99
CA TYR A 322 -10.75 12.02 -10.94
C TYR A 322 -12.28 11.97 -10.96
N TYR A 323 -12.92 12.79 -10.11
CA TYR A 323 -14.38 12.84 -9.96
C TYR A 323 -15.00 14.19 -10.31
N GLY A 324 -14.36 14.97 -11.17
CA GLY A 324 -14.87 16.29 -11.56
C GLY A 324 -14.61 17.40 -10.53
N GLN A 325 -13.87 17.09 -9.45
CA GLN A 325 -13.34 18.11 -8.54
C GLN A 325 -11.80 18.03 -8.58
N PRO A 326 -11.09 19.16 -8.46
CA PRO A 326 -9.63 19.15 -8.46
C PRO A 326 -9.05 18.15 -7.47
N LEU A 327 -8.02 17.43 -7.92
CA LEU A 327 -7.25 16.53 -7.05
C LEU A 327 -6.51 17.36 -5.99
N PRO A 328 -6.25 16.77 -4.81
CA PRO A 328 -5.46 17.46 -3.79
C PRO A 328 -4.09 17.86 -4.33
N PRO A 329 -3.63 19.09 -4.10
CA PRO A 329 -2.34 19.54 -4.59
C PRO A 329 -1.15 19.04 -3.76
N ARG A 330 -1.39 18.24 -2.73
CA ARG A 330 -0.37 17.55 -1.93
C ARG A 330 -0.04 16.20 -2.52
N ILE A 331 1.20 16.02 -2.97
CA ILE A 331 1.73 14.75 -3.46
C ILE A 331 2.86 14.29 -2.54
N VAL A 332 2.76 13.06 -2.03
CA VAL A 332 3.84 12.40 -1.31
C VAL A 332 4.36 11.22 -2.12
N LEU A 333 5.67 11.14 -2.24
CA LEU A 333 6.38 10.13 -3.03
C LEU A 333 7.07 9.12 -2.12
N CYS A 334 7.08 7.86 -2.52
CA CYS A 334 7.93 6.82 -1.96
C CYS A 334 8.35 5.83 -3.06
N GLY A 335 9.10 4.78 -2.67
CA GLY A 335 9.63 3.80 -3.61
C GLY A 335 10.92 4.25 -4.31
N GLY A 336 11.66 3.28 -4.85
CA GLY A 336 13.01 3.51 -5.39
C GLY A 336 13.09 4.50 -6.54
N GLY A 337 12.04 4.59 -7.35
CA GLY A 337 11.98 5.51 -8.48
C GLY A 337 11.79 6.97 -8.09
N SER A 338 11.29 7.26 -6.89
CA SER A 338 11.04 8.63 -6.42
C SER A 338 12.33 9.45 -6.23
N GLY A 339 13.45 8.78 -6.05
CA GLY A 339 14.77 9.42 -5.96
C GLY A 339 15.44 9.76 -7.30
N LEU A 340 14.81 9.43 -8.43
CA LEU A 340 15.39 9.73 -9.74
C LEU A 340 15.30 11.24 -10.02
N PRO A 341 16.43 11.93 -10.32
CA PRO A 341 16.42 13.35 -10.66
C PRO A 341 15.48 13.66 -11.83
N GLY A 342 14.64 14.67 -11.67
CA GLY A 342 13.63 15.06 -12.66
C GLY A 342 12.19 14.66 -12.30
N ILE A 343 11.98 13.64 -11.47
CA ILE A 343 10.62 13.21 -11.07
C ILE A 343 9.87 14.34 -10.34
N THR A 344 10.48 14.92 -9.32
CA THR A 344 9.87 16.03 -8.56
C THR A 344 9.59 17.23 -9.46
N GLN A 345 10.52 17.59 -10.36
CA GLN A 345 10.35 18.69 -11.31
C GLN A 345 9.19 18.42 -12.28
N ALA A 346 9.03 17.20 -12.75
CA ALA A 346 7.91 16.83 -13.61
C ALA A 346 6.56 17.02 -12.90
N LEU A 347 6.47 16.59 -11.64
CA LEU A 347 5.26 16.69 -10.83
C LEU A 347 4.95 18.13 -10.36
N THR A 348 5.92 19.03 -10.39
CA THR A 348 5.74 20.47 -10.08
C THR A 348 5.71 21.34 -11.35
N SER A 349 5.59 20.72 -12.52
CA SER A 349 5.55 21.43 -13.80
C SER A 349 4.16 22.02 -14.12
N ASP A 350 4.13 23.05 -14.98
CA ASP A 350 2.87 23.61 -15.51
C ASP A 350 1.99 22.54 -16.20
N LYS A 351 2.55 21.45 -16.66
CA LYS A 351 1.82 20.34 -17.29
C LYS A 351 0.79 19.72 -16.34
N MET A 352 1.10 19.68 -15.04
CA MET A 352 0.16 19.22 -14.00
C MET A 352 -1.09 20.09 -13.95
N VAL A 353 -0.95 21.42 -13.95
CA VAL A 353 -2.10 22.35 -13.95
C VAL A 353 -2.82 22.32 -15.30
N ARG A 354 -2.10 22.33 -16.42
CA ARG A 354 -2.67 22.26 -17.77
C ARG A 354 -3.46 20.97 -18.04
N SER A 355 -3.23 19.92 -17.26
CA SER A 355 -4.04 18.69 -17.34
C SER A 355 -5.51 18.89 -16.94
N GLY A 356 -5.83 19.97 -16.22
CA GLY A 356 -7.14 20.26 -15.64
C GLY A 356 -7.50 19.40 -14.42
N LEU A 357 -6.57 18.57 -13.94
CA LEU A 357 -6.77 17.70 -12.77
C LEU A 357 -6.47 18.44 -11.45
N PHE A 358 -5.59 19.44 -11.51
CA PHE A 358 -5.17 20.26 -10.35
C PHE A 358 -5.54 21.72 -10.57
N SER A 359 -5.94 22.41 -9.50
CA SER A 359 -6.23 23.84 -9.51
C SER A 359 -4.97 24.71 -9.40
N GLU A 360 -3.89 24.13 -8.90
CA GLU A 360 -2.60 24.79 -8.66
C GLU A 360 -1.45 23.79 -8.83
N ILE A 361 -0.22 24.29 -8.86
CA ILE A 361 0.98 23.45 -8.94
C ILE A 361 1.08 22.61 -7.66
N PRO A 362 1.18 21.27 -7.77
CA PRO A 362 1.27 20.41 -6.60
C PRO A 362 2.53 20.67 -5.76
N GLU A 363 2.37 20.59 -4.44
CA GLU A 363 3.47 20.47 -3.50
C GLU A 363 3.89 19.01 -3.43
N VAL A 364 5.16 18.72 -3.70
CA VAL A 364 5.71 17.37 -3.76
C VAL A 364 6.72 17.15 -2.63
N ARG A 365 6.51 16.10 -1.83
CA ARG A 365 7.41 15.69 -0.77
C ARG A 365 7.77 14.21 -0.93
N ILE A 366 9.06 13.86 -0.78
CA ILE A 366 9.52 12.48 -0.70
C ILE A 366 9.44 12.04 0.77
N LEU A 367 8.66 10.97 1.03
CA LEU A 367 8.55 10.35 2.35
C LEU A 367 9.89 9.72 2.76
N GLN A 368 10.16 9.76 4.05
CA GLN A 368 11.27 9.07 4.67
C GLN A 368 10.73 8.01 5.64
N THR A 369 11.60 7.12 6.10
CA THR A 369 11.19 6.07 7.04
C THR A 369 10.71 6.63 8.38
N GLU A 370 11.14 7.80 8.76
CA GLU A 370 10.71 8.53 9.96
C GLU A 370 9.25 9.00 9.89
N ASP A 371 8.72 9.14 8.66
CA ASP A 371 7.31 9.49 8.45
C ASP A 371 6.37 8.32 8.77
N VAL A 372 6.89 7.08 8.79
CA VAL A 372 6.11 5.88 9.15
C VAL A 372 6.00 5.79 10.67
N PHE A 373 4.81 6.06 11.19
CA PHE A 373 4.54 6.00 12.63
C PHE A 373 4.06 4.61 13.09
N GLY A 374 3.99 4.43 14.42
CA GLY A 374 3.39 3.24 15.04
C GLY A 374 4.28 2.00 15.06
N ILE A 375 5.50 2.07 14.51
CA ILE A 375 6.50 1.01 14.57
C ILE A 375 7.89 1.59 14.85
N ALA A 376 8.63 0.99 15.78
CA ALA A 376 9.96 1.43 16.17
C ALA A 376 11.05 0.72 15.35
N ASP A 377 12.07 1.46 14.94
CA ASP A 377 13.29 0.93 14.31
C ASP A 377 14.55 1.51 14.98
N PRO A 378 14.84 1.13 16.24
CA PRO A 378 15.92 1.75 17.02
C PRO A 378 17.32 1.45 16.47
N LYS A 379 17.46 0.40 15.65
CA LYS A 379 18.71 0.04 15.01
C LYS A 379 18.85 0.59 13.60
N GLN A 380 17.86 1.35 13.12
CA GLN A 380 17.87 1.97 11.79
C GLN A 380 18.14 0.98 10.65
N PHE A 381 17.45 -0.17 10.65
CA PHE A 381 17.55 -1.16 9.57
C PHE A 381 16.95 -0.65 8.25
N LEU A 382 15.97 0.27 8.35
CA LEU A 382 15.25 0.89 7.26
C LEU A 382 15.50 2.40 7.34
N VAL A 383 16.22 2.96 6.37
CA VAL A 383 16.77 4.33 6.50
C VAL A 383 16.50 5.23 5.29
N SER A 384 15.85 4.73 4.22
CA SER A 384 15.68 5.50 3.00
C SER A 384 14.22 5.52 2.54
N PHE A 385 13.89 6.46 1.65
CA PHE A 385 12.59 6.53 0.98
C PHE A 385 12.19 5.22 0.29
N GLN A 386 13.15 4.38 -0.09
CA GLN A 386 12.93 3.04 -0.66
C GLN A 386 12.42 2.03 0.37
N ASP A 387 12.52 2.36 1.65
CA ASP A 387 12.15 1.48 2.76
C ASP A 387 10.83 1.88 3.43
N VAL A 388 10.16 2.92 2.92
CA VAL A 388 8.87 3.39 3.43
C VAL A 388 7.81 2.29 3.30
N THR A 389 7.66 1.69 2.12
CA THR A 389 6.68 0.65 1.85
C THR A 389 6.88 -0.59 2.71
N PRO A 390 8.07 -1.23 2.79
CA PRO A 390 8.26 -2.39 3.69
C PRO A 390 8.09 -2.04 5.17
N LYS A 391 8.44 -0.82 5.61
CA LYS A 391 8.17 -0.37 6.99
C LYS A 391 6.67 -0.21 7.25
N SER A 392 5.94 0.28 6.25
CA SER A 392 4.47 0.43 6.31
C SER A 392 3.75 -0.93 6.37
N ILE A 393 4.23 -1.93 5.59
CA ILE A 393 3.72 -3.31 5.68
C ILE A 393 4.02 -3.88 7.06
N ALA A 394 5.20 -3.62 7.64
CA ALA A 394 5.56 -4.06 8.98
C ALA A 394 4.65 -3.43 10.06
N PHE A 395 4.31 -2.15 9.92
CA PHE A 395 3.30 -1.51 10.78
C PHE A 395 1.96 -2.24 10.67
N GLN A 396 1.45 -2.52 9.47
CA GLN A 396 0.20 -3.25 9.29
C GLN A 396 0.26 -4.66 9.89
N ALA A 397 1.39 -5.36 9.74
CA ALA A 397 1.60 -6.67 10.33
C ALA A 397 1.52 -6.64 11.86
N SER A 398 1.92 -5.53 12.49
CA SER A 398 1.83 -5.36 13.94
C SER A 398 0.40 -5.21 14.46
N LEU A 399 -0.52 -4.73 13.63
CA LEU A 399 -1.93 -4.52 14.00
C LEU A 399 -2.77 -5.79 13.98
N ILE A 400 -2.31 -6.88 13.35
CA ILE A 400 -3.04 -8.14 13.26
C ILE A 400 -3.02 -8.85 14.61
N GLN A 401 -4.19 -9.07 15.23
CA GLN A 401 -4.31 -9.77 16.52
C GLN A 401 -4.41 -11.30 16.33
N ARG A 402 -3.75 -12.06 17.23
CA ARG A 402 -3.71 -13.57 17.19
C ARG A 402 -5.05 -14.27 17.38
N ASN A 403 -6.09 -13.63 17.88
CA ASN A 403 -7.36 -14.28 18.27
C ASN A 403 -8.59 -13.42 17.95
N THR A 404 -8.71 -12.91 16.75
CA THR A 404 -10.02 -12.63 16.23
C THR A 404 -10.33 -13.74 15.22
N SER A 405 -11.17 -14.71 15.64
CA SER A 405 -11.98 -15.43 14.66
C SER A 405 -12.43 -14.36 13.66
N THR A 406 -11.92 -14.45 12.45
CA THR A 406 -12.14 -13.52 11.36
C THR A 406 -13.63 -13.43 11.10
N ILE A 407 -14.33 -12.55 11.85
CA ILE A 407 -15.79 -12.38 11.71
C ILE A 407 -16.10 -11.63 10.42
N LEU A 408 -15.09 -10.93 9.88
CA LEU A 408 -15.22 -10.20 8.61
C LEU A 408 -13.84 -10.19 7.96
N GLY A 409 -13.62 -10.93 6.90
CA GLY A 409 -12.35 -11.05 6.20
C GLY A 409 -11.59 -9.71 6.10
N GLY A 410 -10.75 -9.39 7.09
CA GLY A 410 -9.91 -8.19 7.10
C GLY A 410 -10.52 -6.90 7.62
N VAL A 411 -11.77 -6.85 8.11
CA VAL A 411 -12.30 -5.62 8.75
C VAL A 411 -11.81 -5.53 10.17
N SER A 412 -10.83 -4.68 10.45
CA SER A 412 -10.57 -4.24 11.81
C SER A 412 -11.62 -3.17 12.17
N VAL A 413 -12.67 -3.57 12.87
CA VAL A 413 -13.49 -2.64 13.64
C VAL A 413 -12.77 -2.48 14.97
N GLY A 414 -11.96 -1.42 15.10
CA GLY A 414 -11.25 -1.03 16.30
C GLY A 414 -12.17 -0.73 17.47
#